data_546829388ca26ee4b3f26bc95e5418c9
#
_entry.id   546829388ca26ee4b3f26bc95e5418c9
#
_cell.length_a   1.000
_cell.length_b   1.000
_cell.length_c   1.000
_cell.angle_alpha   90.00
_cell.angle_beta   90.00
_cell.angle_gamma   90.00
#
_symmetry.space_group_name_H-M   'P 1'
#
loop_
_entity.id
_entity.type
_entity.pdbx_description
1 polymer ?
#
loop_
_entity_poly.entity_id
_entity_poly.type
_entity_poly.pdbx_seq_one_letter_code
_entity_poly.pdbx_strand_id
1 'polypeptide(L)'
;MRKIIFNRIVVALLCVLCGTACSDDFLAETNPNELSTGSFWKNNVDLNTGLTSVYNGFKNTSIFNVVSENHRADMTWPGFGRPNTQNAFYLQTFNDAENDIRNKWAALYVVIFRANQVIENGNRLKETYTDQDKIDFATEIIAQARFFRGISYTYLYNMFNQGSVPIFDFVPESEDEFYQPVSSASDVKAFYIADLEFAYENLPPVWDGNVNLGRVTSAAAAAELGRSYLYEEEYTQAAVYFNDIITNSEYGRSLVENIDDNFSEAGEFNSESILEVSYSVNFKAELNPFDSQNVSNTLGRSFSPGNLGGYRSGVPSCWLQMAYKNEAMDLSDPRNFVPCEDGSEGCDPVTLTRPRSYSLRTSYSLALVDDVDTPFYGGFLPGQVTPFNNKECAYFRKYSNWATVNSENDIVPNTRSGINIRLVRLADVYLMLAECLIKGGTDEGGLNDALALVNEVRHRSALQLIGLNGTGSYPGADHDNVAYSAQELMEHLMYVERPLELAEEGHAIRFLDLRRWGVLKQRFQDLSTKKYWGDNYVTTDTDGKVVTRWGALLIEGENPTAGGFTYIDYAQAAVNYSENLHGYYPIPNSEVTANPNLNN
;
A
#
# COMPACT_ATOMS: atom_id res chain seq x y z
N MET A 1 -11.90 -19.78 86.75
CA MET A 1 -11.82 -18.45 86.10
C MET A 1 -10.49 -18.16 85.40
N ARG A 2 -9.32 -18.40 85.97
CA ARG A 2 -8.02 -18.07 85.28
C ARG A 2 -7.76 -18.80 83.95
N LYS A 3 -8.15 -20.05 83.78
CA LYS A 3 -7.96 -20.82 82.51
C LYS A 3 -8.85 -20.33 81.39
N ILE A 4 -10.06 -19.84 81.71
CA ILE A 4 -11.02 -19.32 80.69
C ILE A 4 -10.56 -17.96 80.18
N ILE A 5 -9.98 -17.12 81.01
CA ILE A 5 -9.42 -15.82 80.65
C ILE A 5 -8.19 -15.97 79.78
N PHE A 6 -7.31 -16.92 80.14
CA PHE A 6 -6.11 -17.24 79.37
C PHE A 6 -6.46 -17.73 77.95
N ASN A 7 -7.42 -18.65 77.81
CA ASN A 7 -7.86 -19.13 76.49
C ASN A 7 -8.51 -18.04 75.65
N ARG A 8 -9.23 -17.12 76.25
CA ARG A 8 -9.82 -15.98 75.52
C ARG A 8 -8.78 -14.95 75.04
N ILE A 9 -7.72 -14.74 75.82
CA ILE A 9 -6.57 -13.90 75.42
C ILE A 9 -5.77 -14.54 74.32
N VAL A 10 -5.54 -15.86 74.38
CA VAL A 10 -4.81 -16.61 73.32
C VAL A 10 -5.63 -16.59 72.01
N VAL A 11 -6.94 -16.78 72.04
CA VAL A 11 -7.82 -16.66 70.85
C VAL A 11 -7.84 -15.25 70.27
N ALA A 12 -7.90 -14.23 71.14
CA ALA A 12 -7.84 -12.84 70.68
C ALA A 12 -6.49 -12.48 70.04
N LEU A 13 -5.37 -12.97 70.58
CA LEU A 13 -4.04 -12.80 70.01
C LEU A 13 -3.90 -13.55 68.65
N LEU A 14 -4.46 -14.75 68.53
CA LEU A 14 -4.49 -15.47 67.24
C LEU A 14 -5.31 -14.72 66.16
N CYS A 15 -6.46 -14.15 66.55
CA CYS A 15 -7.29 -13.35 65.62
C CYS A 15 -6.59 -12.08 65.18
N VAL A 16 -5.80 -11.42 66.01
CA VAL A 16 -5.00 -10.23 65.64
C VAL A 16 -3.85 -10.59 64.72
N LEU A 17 -3.19 -11.75 64.95
CA LEU A 17 -2.12 -12.27 64.09
C LEU A 17 -2.65 -12.71 62.69
N CYS A 18 -3.88 -13.21 62.59
CA CYS A 18 -4.50 -13.51 61.30
C CYS A 18 -4.98 -12.27 60.52
N GLY A 19 -5.24 -11.14 61.21
CA GLY A 19 -5.68 -9.91 60.56
C GLY A 19 -4.57 -9.06 59.92
N THR A 20 -3.29 -9.36 60.19
CA THR A 20 -2.13 -8.66 59.62
C THR A 20 -1.39 -9.43 58.53
N ALA A 21 -1.89 -10.64 58.16
CA ALA A 21 -1.21 -11.55 57.26
C ALA A 21 -1.65 -11.45 55.79
N CYS A 22 -2.58 -10.56 55.48
CA CYS A 22 -2.93 -10.28 54.07
C CYS A 22 -2.44 -8.87 53.73
N SER A 23 -1.22 -8.75 53.23
CA SER A 23 -0.86 -7.61 52.40
C SER A 23 -1.24 -7.96 50.97
N ASP A 24 -1.78 -7.02 50.22
CA ASP A 24 -2.14 -7.19 48.81
C ASP A 24 -0.93 -7.69 47.96
N ASP A 25 0.30 -7.40 48.39
CA ASP A 25 1.54 -7.90 47.79
C ASP A 25 1.72 -9.43 47.90
N PHE A 26 1.07 -10.11 48.87
CA PHE A 26 1.18 -11.56 49.00
C PHE A 26 0.23 -12.32 48.07
N LEU A 27 -0.79 -11.65 47.53
CA LEU A 27 -1.73 -12.20 46.56
C LEU A 27 -1.36 -11.83 45.11
N ALA A 28 -0.40 -10.94 44.91
CA ALA A 28 0.19 -10.68 43.62
C ALA A 28 1.21 -11.79 43.29
N GLU A 29 0.74 -12.85 42.64
CA GLU A 29 1.60 -13.91 42.09
C GLU A 29 2.37 -13.31 40.90
N THR A 30 3.46 -12.60 41.19
CA THR A 30 4.40 -12.18 40.14
C THR A 30 5.24 -13.40 39.76
N ASN A 31 4.96 -13.94 38.59
CA ASN A 31 5.84 -14.97 38.01
C ASN A 31 7.22 -14.32 37.77
N PRO A 32 8.29 -14.69 38.53
CA PRO A 32 9.61 -14.08 38.38
C PRO A 32 10.25 -14.37 37.00
N ASN A 33 9.68 -15.25 36.21
CA ASN A 33 10.11 -15.63 34.87
C ASN A 33 9.24 -14.94 33.78
N GLU A 34 8.24 -14.18 34.14
CA GLU A 34 7.38 -13.44 33.22
C GLU A 34 7.83 -11.98 33.15
N LEU A 35 8.15 -11.51 31.95
CA LEU A 35 8.47 -10.12 31.70
C LEU A 35 7.19 -9.30 31.87
N SER A 36 7.01 -8.67 33.04
CA SER A 36 5.96 -7.68 33.23
C SER A 36 6.34 -6.35 32.55
N THR A 37 5.35 -5.59 32.10
CA THR A 37 5.56 -4.25 31.52
C THR A 37 6.43 -3.36 32.42
N GLY A 38 6.26 -3.42 33.76
CA GLY A 38 7.06 -2.64 34.72
C GLY A 38 8.52 -3.09 34.86
N SER A 39 8.87 -4.31 34.46
CA SER A 39 10.23 -4.86 34.58
C SER A 39 10.98 -4.96 33.24
N PHE A 40 10.31 -4.72 32.11
CA PHE A 40 10.89 -4.89 30.77
C PHE A 40 11.80 -3.73 30.39
N TRP A 41 11.35 -2.49 30.50
CA TRP A 41 11.97 -1.29 29.94
C TRP A 41 13.14 -0.76 30.79
N LYS A 42 14.37 -1.26 30.63
CA LYS A 42 15.55 -0.93 31.45
C LYS A 42 16.60 -0.11 30.72
N ASN A 43 16.68 -0.23 29.40
CA ASN A 43 17.74 0.39 28.59
C ASN A 43 17.35 0.46 27.10
N ASN A 44 18.23 1.00 26.26
CA ASN A 44 17.99 1.16 24.82
C ASN A 44 17.86 -0.17 24.05
N VAL A 45 18.39 -1.28 24.56
CA VAL A 45 18.21 -2.61 23.93
C VAL A 45 16.76 -3.05 24.09
N ASP A 46 16.19 -2.87 25.29
CA ASP A 46 14.79 -3.18 25.54
C ASP A 46 13.88 -2.26 24.73
N LEU A 47 14.25 -0.97 24.62
CA LEU A 47 13.53 0.00 23.81
C LEU A 47 13.49 -0.42 22.32
N ASN A 48 14.61 -0.81 21.76
CA ASN A 48 14.71 -1.27 20.37
C ASN A 48 13.96 -2.60 20.17
N THR A 49 13.90 -3.47 21.18
CA THR A 49 13.08 -4.68 21.16
C THR A 49 11.59 -4.33 21.13
N GLY A 50 11.16 -3.36 21.94
CA GLY A 50 9.80 -2.82 21.90
C GLY A 50 9.46 -2.20 20.54
N LEU A 51 10.38 -1.44 19.95
CA LEU A 51 10.23 -0.89 18.60
C LEU A 51 10.02 -1.99 17.55
N THR A 52 10.71 -3.12 17.67
CA THR A 52 10.51 -4.26 16.76
C THR A 52 9.05 -4.74 16.79
N SER A 53 8.37 -4.66 17.94
CA SER A 53 6.94 -4.99 18.04
C SER A 53 6.04 -4.00 17.30
N VAL A 54 6.46 -2.74 17.19
CA VAL A 54 5.75 -1.71 16.40
C VAL A 54 5.84 -2.03 14.91
N TYR A 55 7.06 -2.31 14.42
CA TYR A 55 7.27 -2.78 13.03
C TYR A 55 6.45 -4.02 12.72
N ASN A 56 6.44 -5.00 13.63
CA ASN A 56 5.64 -6.22 13.47
C ASN A 56 4.15 -5.90 13.39
N GLY A 57 3.63 -5.02 14.25
CA GLY A 57 2.23 -4.57 14.19
C GLY A 57 1.87 -3.93 12.85
N PHE A 58 2.72 -3.07 12.33
CA PHE A 58 2.50 -2.38 11.06
C PHE A 58 2.56 -3.32 9.84
N LYS A 59 3.15 -4.51 9.95
CA LYS A 59 3.13 -5.54 8.91
C LYS A 59 1.77 -6.24 8.74
N ASN A 60 0.79 -5.97 9.61
CA ASN A 60 -0.52 -6.59 9.48
C ASN A 60 -1.18 -6.19 8.16
N THR A 61 -1.42 -7.19 7.29
CA THR A 61 -1.96 -6.96 5.94
C THR A 61 -3.35 -6.32 5.93
N SER A 62 -4.09 -6.41 7.04
CA SER A 62 -5.39 -5.73 7.19
C SER A 62 -5.25 -4.20 7.16
N ILE A 63 -4.09 -3.64 7.55
CA ILE A 63 -3.82 -2.21 7.45
C ILE A 63 -3.92 -1.75 5.99
N PHE A 64 -3.31 -2.51 5.08
CA PHE A 64 -3.22 -2.12 3.67
C PHE A 64 -4.44 -2.58 2.90
N ASN A 65 -4.87 -3.82 3.10
CA ASN A 65 -6.03 -4.45 2.47
C ASN A 65 -6.10 -4.19 0.95
N VAL A 66 -4.94 -4.36 0.28
CA VAL A 66 -4.67 -3.93 -1.10
C VAL A 66 -5.79 -4.33 -2.06
N VAL A 67 -6.28 -5.56 -1.97
CA VAL A 67 -7.32 -6.07 -2.89
C VAL A 67 -8.65 -5.33 -2.70
N SER A 68 -9.13 -5.18 -1.46
CA SER A 68 -10.42 -4.51 -1.18
C SER A 68 -10.37 -3.00 -1.47
N GLU A 69 -9.23 -2.35 -1.23
CA GLU A 69 -9.08 -0.92 -1.56
C GLU A 69 -9.09 -0.68 -3.09
N ASN A 70 -8.51 -1.58 -3.86
CA ASN A 70 -8.56 -1.50 -5.32
C ASN A 70 -9.93 -1.89 -5.89
N HIS A 71 -10.69 -2.79 -5.25
CA HIS A 71 -12.11 -3.00 -5.57
C HIS A 71 -12.96 -1.75 -5.31
N ARG A 72 -12.69 -1.06 -4.17
CA ARG A 72 -13.39 0.16 -3.77
C ARG A 72 -13.11 1.34 -4.71
N ALA A 73 -11.93 1.35 -5.33
CA ALA A 73 -11.55 2.29 -6.38
C ALA A 73 -12.08 1.83 -7.76
N ASP A 74 -11.38 2.20 -8.84
CA ASP A 74 -11.75 1.84 -10.20
C ASP A 74 -10.79 0.84 -10.87
N MET A 75 -9.91 0.17 -10.09
CA MET A 75 -8.76 -0.58 -10.62
C MET A 75 -9.04 -2.05 -10.88
N THR A 76 -9.78 -2.74 -10.00
CA THR A 76 -9.92 -4.19 -10.06
C THR A 76 -11.36 -4.67 -10.06
N TRP A 77 -11.55 -5.80 -10.71
CA TRP A 77 -12.73 -6.63 -10.54
C TRP A 77 -12.48 -7.72 -9.52
N PRO A 78 -13.45 -8.03 -8.65
CA PRO A 78 -13.41 -9.25 -7.88
C PRO A 78 -13.49 -10.45 -8.83
N GLY A 79 -12.57 -11.39 -8.70
CA GLY A 79 -12.58 -12.63 -9.46
C GLY A 79 -13.81 -13.48 -9.19
N PHE A 80 -13.85 -14.72 -9.66
CA PHE A 80 -14.97 -15.65 -9.45
C PHE A 80 -16.34 -15.15 -9.99
N GLY A 81 -16.55 -15.29 -11.28
CA GLY A 81 -17.85 -15.01 -11.89
C GLY A 81 -18.14 -13.53 -12.08
N ARG A 82 -17.39 -12.91 -12.94
CA ARG A 82 -17.56 -11.51 -13.33
C ARG A 82 -18.90 -11.17 -13.93
N PRO A 83 -19.42 -9.99 -13.62
CA PRO A 83 -19.08 -9.18 -12.46
C PRO A 83 -19.54 -9.88 -11.18
N ASN A 84 -18.70 -9.93 -10.14
CA ASN A 84 -19.09 -10.49 -8.86
C ASN A 84 -20.08 -9.54 -8.17
N THR A 85 -21.34 -9.94 -8.16
CA THR A 85 -22.44 -9.15 -7.59
C THR A 85 -22.56 -9.30 -6.07
N GLN A 86 -21.55 -9.85 -5.40
CA GLN A 86 -21.55 -10.08 -3.94
C GLN A 86 -20.42 -9.38 -3.21
N ASN A 87 -19.47 -8.74 -3.92
CA ASN A 87 -18.37 -8.01 -3.29
C ASN A 87 -18.83 -6.60 -2.91
N ALA A 88 -18.94 -6.32 -1.61
CA ALA A 88 -19.48 -5.08 -1.09
C ALA A 88 -18.63 -3.85 -1.46
N PHE A 89 -17.30 -3.98 -1.53
CA PHE A 89 -16.41 -2.87 -1.89
C PHE A 89 -16.53 -2.53 -3.38
N TYR A 90 -16.54 -3.53 -4.26
CA TYR A 90 -16.75 -3.32 -5.69
C TYR A 90 -18.13 -2.74 -6.01
N LEU A 91 -19.16 -3.19 -5.28
CA LEU A 91 -20.54 -2.74 -5.48
C LEU A 91 -20.85 -1.40 -4.78
N GLN A 92 -19.95 -0.89 -3.96
CA GLN A 92 -20.19 0.27 -3.07
C GLN A 92 -21.44 0.06 -2.19
N THR A 93 -21.43 -1.05 -1.43
CA THR A 93 -22.53 -1.41 -0.50
C THR A 93 -22.01 -1.83 0.88
N PHE A 94 -20.71 -1.63 1.13
CA PHE A 94 -20.09 -1.92 2.40
C PHE A 94 -20.67 -1.06 3.54
N ASN A 95 -20.58 -1.55 4.77
CA ASN A 95 -21.08 -0.88 5.95
C ASN A 95 -20.20 -1.17 7.19
N ASP A 96 -20.62 -0.72 8.37
CA ASP A 96 -19.90 -0.81 9.64
C ASP A 96 -19.72 -2.25 10.19
N ALA A 97 -20.38 -3.24 9.61
CA ALA A 97 -20.25 -4.65 9.98
C ALA A 97 -19.17 -5.41 9.17
N GLU A 98 -18.55 -4.78 8.16
CA GLU A 98 -17.55 -5.43 7.32
C GLU A 98 -16.28 -5.78 8.11
N ASN A 99 -15.85 -7.03 7.98
CA ASN A 99 -14.66 -7.53 8.66
C ASN A 99 -13.38 -6.78 8.26
N ASP A 100 -13.25 -6.42 7.00
CA ASP A 100 -12.06 -5.73 6.49
C ASP A 100 -11.92 -4.35 7.14
N ILE A 101 -13.03 -3.63 7.32
CA ILE A 101 -13.08 -2.32 7.99
C ILE A 101 -12.71 -2.46 9.47
N ARG A 102 -13.32 -3.43 10.16
CA ARG A 102 -13.03 -3.72 11.57
C ARG A 102 -11.56 -4.12 11.79
N ASN A 103 -11.05 -5.02 10.95
CA ASN A 103 -9.69 -5.53 11.10
C ASN A 103 -8.64 -4.44 10.80
N LYS A 104 -8.91 -3.54 9.83
CA LYS A 104 -8.05 -2.38 9.55
C LYS A 104 -8.01 -1.44 10.75
N TRP A 105 -9.16 -1.07 11.31
CA TRP A 105 -9.26 -0.25 12.51
C TRP A 105 -8.46 -0.85 13.68
N ALA A 106 -8.74 -2.10 14.02
CA ALA A 106 -8.08 -2.78 15.14
C ALA A 106 -6.55 -2.88 14.93
N ALA A 107 -6.09 -3.20 13.70
CA ALA A 107 -4.68 -3.30 13.41
C ALA A 107 -3.94 -1.95 13.55
N LEU A 108 -4.56 -0.84 13.13
CA LEU A 108 -3.99 0.50 13.29
C LEU A 108 -3.86 0.88 14.77
N TYR A 109 -4.89 0.63 15.59
CA TYR A 109 -4.81 0.91 17.03
C TYR A 109 -3.81 0.00 17.78
N VAL A 110 -3.57 -1.23 17.31
CA VAL A 110 -2.49 -2.08 17.84
C VAL A 110 -1.12 -1.43 17.59
N VAL A 111 -0.89 -0.85 16.42
CA VAL A 111 0.37 -0.12 16.13
C VAL A 111 0.51 1.09 17.04
N ILE A 112 -0.55 1.89 17.17
CA ILE A 112 -0.59 3.09 18.03
C ILE A 112 -0.28 2.72 19.48
N PHE A 113 -0.92 1.68 20.02
CA PHE A 113 -0.68 1.21 21.39
C PHE A 113 0.77 0.77 21.60
N ARG A 114 1.34 -0.02 20.67
CA ARG A 114 2.74 -0.44 20.74
C ARG A 114 3.70 0.75 20.65
N ALA A 115 3.41 1.72 19.78
CA ALA A 115 4.21 2.93 19.63
C ALA A 115 4.18 3.78 20.91
N ASN A 116 3.02 3.96 21.54
CA ASN A 116 2.88 4.69 22.81
C ASN A 116 3.76 4.09 23.90
N GLN A 117 3.82 2.76 24.04
CA GLN A 117 4.70 2.10 25.01
C GLN A 117 6.17 2.44 24.76
N VAL A 118 6.62 2.44 23.50
CA VAL A 118 8.00 2.80 23.15
C VAL A 118 8.28 4.27 23.43
N ILE A 119 7.36 5.17 23.06
CA ILE A 119 7.50 6.61 23.24
C ILE A 119 7.57 6.99 24.73
N GLU A 120 6.63 6.48 25.53
CA GLU A 120 6.55 6.77 26.97
C GLU A 120 7.79 6.27 27.70
N ASN A 121 8.14 4.98 27.52
CA ASN A 121 9.31 4.41 28.18
C ASN A 121 10.63 4.98 27.64
N GLY A 122 10.70 5.33 26.36
CA GLY A 122 11.85 6.02 25.76
C GLY A 122 12.10 7.38 26.39
N ASN A 123 11.06 8.20 26.54
CA ASN A 123 11.16 9.49 27.20
C ASN A 123 11.61 9.34 28.67
N ARG A 124 11.03 8.41 29.41
CA ARG A 124 11.42 8.10 30.79
C ARG A 124 12.88 7.67 30.91
N LEU A 125 13.37 6.82 30.01
CA LEU A 125 14.77 6.37 30.03
C LEU A 125 15.73 7.51 29.67
N LYS A 126 15.39 8.36 28.70
CA LYS A 126 16.22 9.54 28.33
C LYS A 126 16.50 10.45 29.52
N GLU A 127 15.51 10.67 30.39
CA GLU A 127 15.69 11.49 31.61
C GLU A 127 16.72 10.91 32.57
N THR A 128 17.00 9.61 32.50
CA THR A 128 17.99 8.93 33.35
C THR A 128 19.41 8.93 32.76
N TYR A 129 19.54 9.25 31.46
CA TYR A 129 20.83 9.21 30.77
C TYR A 129 21.60 10.52 30.91
N THR A 130 22.93 10.39 31.07
CA THR A 130 23.90 11.50 31.02
C THR A 130 24.84 11.36 29.82
N ASP A 131 24.81 10.24 29.14
CA ASP A 131 25.58 9.89 27.97
C ASP A 131 24.81 10.32 26.70
N GLN A 132 25.39 11.21 25.89
CA GLN A 132 24.76 11.80 24.73
C GLN A 132 24.43 10.73 23.67
N ASP A 133 25.33 9.77 23.42
CA ASP A 133 25.11 8.71 22.44
C ASP A 133 23.89 7.85 22.80
N LYS A 134 23.66 7.64 24.12
CA LYS A 134 22.45 6.92 24.57
C LYS A 134 21.18 7.75 24.41
N ILE A 135 21.27 9.06 24.62
CA ILE A 135 20.15 9.99 24.43
C ILE A 135 19.78 10.04 22.95
N ASP A 136 20.77 10.17 22.08
CA ASP A 136 20.58 10.25 20.62
C ASP A 136 19.97 8.97 20.08
N PHE A 137 20.51 7.81 20.47
CA PHE A 137 19.95 6.51 20.07
C PHE A 137 18.51 6.28 20.59
N ALA A 138 18.19 6.69 21.82
CA ALA A 138 16.83 6.65 22.32
C ALA A 138 15.90 7.60 21.54
N THR A 139 16.40 8.76 21.12
CA THR A 139 15.65 9.72 20.31
C THR A 139 15.33 9.17 18.94
N GLU A 140 16.27 8.49 18.28
CA GLU A 140 16.03 7.79 17.01
C GLU A 140 14.98 6.66 17.15
N ILE A 141 14.99 5.91 18.25
CA ILE A 141 13.97 4.88 18.52
C ILE A 141 12.59 5.51 18.71
N ILE A 142 12.52 6.59 19.49
CA ILE A 142 11.28 7.35 19.70
C ILE A 142 10.78 7.92 18.36
N ALA A 143 11.68 8.44 17.53
CA ALA A 143 11.32 9.01 16.22
C ALA A 143 10.70 7.96 15.29
N GLN A 144 11.26 6.74 15.27
CA GLN A 144 10.65 5.64 14.53
C GLN A 144 9.26 5.26 15.09
N ALA A 145 9.11 5.20 16.42
CA ALA A 145 7.81 4.90 17.03
C ALA A 145 6.78 6.00 16.75
N ARG A 146 7.18 7.28 16.81
CA ARG A 146 6.32 8.41 16.44
C ARG A 146 5.96 8.39 14.96
N PHE A 147 6.88 8.03 14.07
CA PHE A 147 6.56 7.81 12.66
C PHE A 147 5.42 6.81 12.48
N PHE A 148 5.51 5.63 13.13
CA PHE A 148 4.46 4.61 13.01
C PHE A 148 3.14 5.01 13.66
N ARG A 149 3.17 5.77 14.74
CA ARG A 149 1.96 6.34 15.32
C ARG A 149 1.35 7.39 14.37
N GLY A 150 2.16 8.28 13.87
CA GLY A 150 1.77 9.32 12.92
C GLY A 150 1.14 8.75 11.65
N ILE A 151 1.80 7.79 10.97
CA ILE A 151 1.26 7.19 9.75
C ILE A 151 -0.02 6.38 10.04
N SER A 152 -0.13 5.75 11.21
CA SER A 152 -1.37 5.05 11.59
C SER A 152 -2.54 6.02 11.75
N TYR A 153 -2.30 7.20 12.37
CA TYR A 153 -3.32 8.26 12.45
C TYR A 153 -3.58 8.92 11.09
N THR A 154 -2.59 9.06 10.21
CA THR A 154 -2.80 9.50 8.82
C THR A 154 -3.76 8.55 8.09
N TYR A 155 -3.61 7.25 8.28
CA TYR A 155 -4.51 6.26 7.67
C TYR A 155 -5.91 6.28 8.32
N LEU A 156 -6.02 6.40 9.63
CA LEU A 156 -7.30 6.59 10.32
C LEU A 156 -8.00 7.87 9.83
N TYR A 157 -7.29 8.98 9.78
CA TYR A 157 -7.78 10.28 9.32
C TYR A 157 -8.33 10.23 7.89
N ASN A 158 -7.55 9.65 6.98
CA ASN A 158 -7.94 9.58 5.58
C ASN A 158 -9.03 8.56 5.29
N MET A 159 -9.21 7.54 6.13
CA MET A 159 -10.07 6.42 5.82
C MET A 159 -11.36 6.35 6.64
N PHE A 160 -11.39 6.87 7.86
CA PHE A 160 -12.50 6.65 8.79
C PHE A 160 -13.18 7.95 9.22
N ASN A 161 -14.51 7.92 9.30
CA ASN A 161 -15.36 8.91 9.95
C ASN A 161 -14.98 10.37 9.65
N GLN A 162 -14.66 10.67 8.39
CA GLN A 162 -14.25 12.01 7.94
C GLN A 162 -13.09 12.60 8.77
N GLY A 163 -12.16 11.74 9.20
CA GLY A 163 -10.98 12.12 9.97
C GLY A 163 -11.19 12.24 11.49
N SER A 164 -12.42 12.14 11.97
CA SER A 164 -12.73 12.22 13.39
C SER A 164 -12.64 10.84 14.04
N VAL A 165 -11.58 10.60 14.83
CA VAL A 165 -11.30 9.31 15.48
C VAL A 165 -10.76 9.53 16.90
N PRO A 166 -10.83 8.54 17.80
CA PRO A 166 -10.21 8.66 19.13
C PRO A 166 -8.70 8.82 19.06
N ILE A 167 -8.14 9.74 19.82
CA ILE A 167 -6.69 9.90 20.01
C ILE A 167 -6.25 9.21 21.29
N PHE A 168 -5.23 8.36 21.18
CA PHE A 168 -4.49 7.78 22.29
C PHE A 168 -3.03 8.23 22.20
N ASP A 169 -2.64 9.14 23.07
CA ASP A 169 -1.25 9.63 23.21
C ASP A 169 -0.54 9.05 24.44
N PHE A 170 -1.19 8.13 25.13
CA PHE A 170 -0.76 7.46 26.35
C PHE A 170 -0.98 5.93 26.28
N VAL A 171 -0.49 5.21 27.27
CA VAL A 171 -0.74 3.77 27.45
C VAL A 171 -1.86 3.60 28.46
N PRO A 172 -3.05 3.07 28.07
CA PRO A 172 -4.15 2.85 29.01
C PRO A 172 -3.75 1.86 30.12
N GLU A 173 -3.98 2.21 31.37
CA GLU A 173 -3.70 1.40 32.57
C GLU A 173 -4.98 0.77 33.15
N SER A 174 -6.15 1.28 32.76
CA SER A 174 -7.47 0.82 33.22
C SER A 174 -8.45 0.64 32.07
N GLU A 175 -9.50 -0.14 32.28
CA GLU A 175 -10.54 -0.38 31.27
C GLU A 175 -11.24 0.95 30.86
N ASP A 176 -11.50 1.83 31.79
CA ASP A 176 -12.18 3.11 31.52
C ASP A 176 -11.36 4.02 30.60
N GLU A 177 -10.04 3.92 30.59
CA GLU A 177 -9.15 4.71 29.75
C GLU A 177 -9.19 4.31 28.27
N PHE A 178 -9.69 3.10 27.95
CA PHE A 178 -9.95 2.71 26.56
C PHE A 178 -11.20 3.38 25.97
N TYR A 179 -12.08 3.94 26.78
CA TYR A 179 -13.33 4.56 26.31
C TYR A 179 -13.15 6.05 25.95
N GLN A 180 -12.19 6.32 25.03
CA GLN A 180 -11.97 7.67 24.55
C GLN A 180 -13.08 8.11 23.59
N PRO A 181 -13.53 9.38 23.64
CA PRO A 181 -14.45 9.94 22.65
C PRO A 181 -13.72 10.17 21.32
N VAL A 182 -14.48 10.42 20.25
CA VAL A 182 -13.90 10.90 18.99
C VAL A 182 -13.31 12.29 19.19
N SER A 183 -12.12 12.49 18.66
CA SER A 183 -11.48 13.80 18.53
C SER A 183 -11.88 14.45 17.22
N SER A 184 -11.82 15.78 17.15
CA SER A 184 -12.09 16.48 15.89
C SER A 184 -11.05 16.12 14.81
N ALA A 185 -11.45 16.17 13.55
CA ALA A 185 -10.52 15.92 12.44
C ALA A 185 -9.30 16.88 12.49
N SER A 186 -9.49 18.13 12.89
CA SER A 186 -8.40 19.09 13.07
C SER A 186 -7.40 18.68 14.15
N ASP A 187 -7.89 18.14 15.26
CA ASP A 187 -7.01 17.68 16.36
C ASP A 187 -6.24 16.43 15.95
N VAL A 188 -6.91 15.48 15.25
CA VAL A 188 -6.27 14.29 14.70
C VAL A 188 -5.18 14.67 13.70
N LYS A 189 -5.46 15.63 12.78
CA LYS A 189 -4.47 16.15 11.84
C LYS A 189 -3.27 16.77 12.56
N ALA A 190 -3.51 17.67 13.51
CA ALA A 190 -2.44 18.31 14.27
C ALA A 190 -1.57 17.28 15.01
N PHE A 191 -2.19 16.24 15.55
CA PHE A 191 -1.50 15.20 16.28
C PHE A 191 -0.56 14.38 15.41
N TYR A 192 -1.04 13.85 14.27
CA TYR A 192 -0.17 13.04 13.42
C TYR A 192 0.88 13.87 12.67
N ILE A 193 0.59 15.11 12.31
CA ILE A 193 1.60 16.02 11.73
C ILE A 193 2.75 16.23 12.71
N ALA A 194 2.47 16.52 13.99
CA ALA A 194 3.53 16.68 15.00
C ALA A 194 4.37 15.40 15.19
N ASP A 195 3.78 14.23 15.02
CA ASP A 195 4.53 12.97 15.07
C ASP A 195 5.42 12.77 13.84
N LEU A 196 4.92 13.08 12.66
CA LEU A 196 5.68 12.98 11.41
C LEU A 196 6.79 14.04 11.31
N GLU A 197 6.55 15.28 11.78
CA GLU A 197 7.57 16.34 11.86
C GLU A 197 8.70 15.93 12.81
N PHE A 198 8.38 15.42 13.99
CA PHE A 198 9.40 14.91 14.90
C PHE A 198 10.21 13.77 14.25
N ALA A 199 9.57 12.89 13.53
CA ALA A 199 10.25 11.81 12.80
C ALA A 199 11.16 12.36 11.69
N TYR A 200 10.69 13.34 10.91
CA TYR A 200 11.47 14.01 9.87
C TYR A 200 12.75 14.66 10.41
N GLU A 201 12.63 15.33 11.55
CA GLU A 201 13.76 16.04 12.18
C GLU A 201 14.78 15.12 12.88
N ASN A 202 14.37 13.92 13.33
CA ASN A 202 15.19 13.08 14.21
C ASN A 202 15.55 11.71 13.60
N LEU A 203 15.07 11.38 12.40
CA LEU A 203 15.49 10.18 11.68
C LEU A 203 16.65 10.48 10.74
N PRO A 204 17.59 9.53 10.55
CA PRO A 204 18.63 9.69 9.56
C PRO A 204 18.07 9.62 8.13
N PRO A 205 18.73 10.24 7.15
CA PRO A 205 18.37 10.13 5.73
C PRO A 205 18.55 8.71 5.19
N VAL A 206 19.56 8.00 5.68
CA VAL A 206 19.89 6.61 5.37
C VAL A 206 20.43 5.92 6.62
N TRP A 207 20.08 4.68 6.84
CA TRP A 207 20.64 3.88 7.92
C TRP A 207 21.89 3.13 7.48
N ASP A 208 22.90 3.10 8.33
CA ASP A 208 24.12 2.35 8.10
C ASP A 208 23.93 0.85 8.37
N GLY A 209 24.49 0.03 7.49
CA GLY A 209 24.61 -1.42 7.65
C GLY A 209 23.32 -2.21 7.35
N ASN A 210 23.51 -3.43 6.87
CA ASN A 210 22.41 -4.30 6.42
C ASN A 210 21.41 -4.68 7.53
N VAL A 211 21.82 -4.62 8.81
CA VAL A 211 20.95 -4.93 9.96
C VAL A 211 19.86 -3.88 10.16
N ASN A 212 20.03 -2.71 9.57
CA ASN A 212 19.09 -1.60 9.65
C ASN A 212 18.26 -1.43 8.35
N LEU A 213 18.46 -2.31 7.38
CA LEU A 213 17.72 -2.27 6.13
C LEU A 213 16.21 -2.37 6.39
N GLY A 214 15.44 -1.49 5.77
CA GLY A 214 13.98 -1.43 5.96
C GLY A 214 13.52 -0.60 7.16
N ARG A 215 14.42 -0.01 7.96
CA ARG A 215 14.02 0.99 8.96
C ARG A 215 13.53 2.26 8.27
N VAL A 216 12.54 2.90 8.88
CA VAL A 216 12.00 4.17 8.39
C VAL A 216 13.04 5.28 8.47
N THR A 217 13.06 6.14 7.47
CA THR A 217 14.03 7.25 7.31
C THR A 217 13.32 8.59 7.34
N SER A 218 14.07 9.69 7.43
CA SER A 218 13.51 11.04 7.29
C SER A 218 12.84 11.25 5.93
N ALA A 219 13.30 10.59 4.85
CA ALA A 219 12.63 10.63 3.55
C ALA A 219 11.21 10.02 3.60
N ALA A 220 11.00 8.95 4.38
CA ALA A 220 9.67 8.38 4.57
C ALA A 220 8.74 9.35 5.32
N ALA A 221 9.25 10.04 6.34
CA ALA A 221 8.50 11.05 7.07
C ALA A 221 8.18 12.27 6.18
N ALA A 222 9.14 12.74 5.38
CA ALA A 222 8.93 13.81 4.40
C ALA A 222 7.84 13.43 3.36
N ALA A 223 7.86 12.19 2.87
CA ALA A 223 6.87 11.72 1.90
C ALA A 223 5.43 11.73 2.48
N GLU A 224 5.25 11.29 3.73
CA GLU A 224 3.95 11.29 4.39
C GLU A 224 3.49 12.70 4.80
N LEU A 225 4.40 13.59 5.20
CA LEU A 225 4.11 15.02 5.42
C LEU A 225 3.67 15.69 4.11
N GLY A 226 4.45 15.52 3.04
CA GLY A 226 4.11 16.08 1.73
C GLY A 226 2.75 15.57 1.24
N ARG A 227 2.47 14.26 1.38
CA ARG A 227 1.18 13.65 1.04
C ARG A 227 0.03 14.23 1.88
N SER A 228 0.25 14.42 3.20
CA SER A 228 -0.76 14.99 4.09
C SER A 228 -1.13 16.41 3.70
N TYR A 229 -0.14 17.25 3.38
CA TYR A 229 -0.39 18.61 2.90
C TYR A 229 -1.02 18.64 1.50
N LEU A 230 -0.60 17.74 0.59
CA LEU A 230 -1.21 17.61 -0.74
C LEU A 230 -2.70 17.26 -0.65
N TYR A 231 -3.08 16.34 0.25
CA TYR A 231 -4.46 15.91 0.43
C TYR A 231 -5.37 17.00 0.99
N GLU A 232 -4.80 18.00 1.64
CA GLU A 232 -5.48 19.19 2.13
C GLU A 232 -5.37 20.39 1.16
N GLU A 233 -4.88 20.16 -0.06
CA GLU A 233 -4.67 21.21 -1.09
C GLU A 233 -3.63 22.28 -0.66
N GLU A 234 -2.80 22.01 0.33
CA GLU A 234 -1.70 22.87 0.76
C GLU A 234 -0.47 22.64 -0.13
N TYR A 235 -0.62 22.88 -1.43
CA TYR A 235 0.34 22.51 -2.48
C TYR A 235 1.75 23.06 -2.27
N THR A 236 1.86 24.31 -1.83
CA THR A 236 3.16 24.95 -1.57
C THR A 236 3.91 24.23 -0.45
N GLN A 237 3.22 23.88 0.63
CA GLN A 237 3.83 23.19 1.75
C GLN A 237 4.18 21.73 1.37
N ALA A 238 3.31 21.06 0.65
CA ALA A 238 3.58 19.72 0.13
C ALA A 238 4.84 19.69 -0.75
N ALA A 239 4.98 20.65 -1.64
CA ALA A 239 6.11 20.76 -2.55
C ALA A 239 7.47 20.91 -1.82
N VAL A 240 7.51 21.53 -0.64
CA VAL A 240 8.75 21.63 0.17
C VAL A 240 9.29 20.24 0.48
N TYR A 241 8.46 19.34 0.99
CA TYR A 241 8.88 18.00 1.37
C TYR A 241 9.20 17.12 0.15
N PHE A 242 8.42 17.22 -0.93
CA PHE A 242 8.70 16.46 -2.15
C PHE A 242 9.98 16.91 -2.84
N ASN A 243 10.25 18.22 -2.90
CA ASN A 243 11.50 18.75 -3.42
C ASN A 243 12.71 18.31 -2.57
N ASP A 244 12.59 18.28 -1.24
CA ASP A 244 13.66 17.76 -0.37
C ASP A 244 14.01 16.31 -0.75
N ILE A 245 13.01 15.44 -0.90
CA ILE A 245 13.24 14.04 -1.29
C ILE A 245 13.96 13.92 -2.63
N ILE A 246 13.61 14.76 -3.61
CA ILE A 246 14.13 14.68 -4.98
C ILE A 246 15.54 15.29 -5.07
N THR A 247 15.79 16.38 -4.37
CA THR A 247 17.01 17.19 -4.56
C THR A 247 18.09 16.92 -3.53
N ASN A 248 17.73 16.38 -2.37
CA ASN A 248 18.68 16.08 -1.31
C ASN A 248 19.43 14.78 -1.61
N SER A 249 20.70 14.91 -1.99
CA SER A 249 21.55 13.79 -2.35
C SER A 249 21.84 12.81 -1.20
N GLU A 250 21.63 13.22 0.06
CA GLU A 250 21.83 12.35 1.23
C GLU A 250 20.84 11.18 1.25
N TYR A 251 19.68 11.32 0.64
CA TYR A 251 18.71 10.23 0.52
C TYR A 251 19.12 9.16 -0.51
N GLY A 252 19.99 9.49 -1.46
CA GLY A 252 20.47 8.55 -2.48
C GLY A 252 19.35 7.96 -3.35
N ARG A 253 18.30 8.72 -3.63
CA ARG A 253 17.12 8.23 -4.36
C ARG A 253 17.25 8.46 -5.86
N SER A 254 16.87 7.43 -6.64
CA SER A 254 16.78 7.50 -8.10
C SER A 254 15.75 6.49 -8.60
N LEU A 255 15.12 6.76 -9.73
CA LEU A 255 14.25 5.78 -10.39
C LEU A 255 15.09 4.55 -10.79
N VAL A 256 14.54 3.35 -10.63
CA VAL A 256 15.13 2.13 -11.16
C VAL A 256 14.99 2.08 -12.68
N GLU A 257 15.91 1.43 -13.37
CA GLU A 257 15.86 1.30 -14.82
C GLU A 257 14.66 0.48 -15.29
N ASN A 258 14.38 -0.64 -14.60
CA ASN A 258 13.24 -1.50 -14.90
C ASN A 258 12.16 -1.34 -13.82
N ILE A 259 10.95 -1.03 -14.24
CA ILE A 259 9.82 -0.89 -13.30
C ILE A 259 9.55 -2.19 -12.52
N ASP A 260 9.81 -3.36 -13.12
CA ASP A 260 9.61 -4.68 -12.51
C ASP A 260 10.48 -4.92 -11.27
N ASP A 261 11.64 -4.27 -11.20
CA ASP A 261 12.53 -4.34 -10.03
C ASP A 261 11.82 -3.87 -8.74
N ASN A 262 10.79 -3.04 -8.87
CA ASN A 262 9.98 -2.61 -7.72
C ASN A 262 9.05 -3.70 -7.15
N PHE A 263 8.81 -4.80 -7.87
CA PHE A 263 7.79 -5.79 -7.51
C PHE A 263 8.33 -7.21 -7.39
N SER A 264 9.63 -7.36 -7.19
CA SER A 264 10.31 -8.64 -6.97
C SER A 264 11.07 -8.63 -5.64
N GLU A 265 11.28 -9.81 -5.04
CA GLU A 265 12.13 -9.93 -3.83
C GLU A 265 13.58 -9.46 -4.08
N ALA A 266 14.10 -9.63 -5.30
CA ALA A 266 15.45 -9.20 -5.65
C ALA A 266 15.61 -7.67 -5.71
N GLY A 267 14.53 -6.95 -5.98
CA GLY A 267 14.53 -5.50 -6.09
C GLY A 267 14.04 -4.78 -4.83
N GLU A 268 13.91 -5.46 -3.71
CA GLU A 268 13.52 -4.84 -2.45
C GLU A 268 14.56 -3.83 -1.95
N PHE A 269 14.07 -2.75 -1.31
CA PHE A 269 14.89 -1.66 -0.79
C PHE A 269 15.81 -1.01 -1.83
N ASN A 270 15.41 -1.01 -3.10
CA ASN A 270 16.16 -0.37 -4.19
C ASN A 270 16.18 1.16 -4.06
N SER A 271 16.89 1.83 -4.97
CA SER A 271 17.05 3.30 -4.96
C SER A 271 15.73 4.07 -5.13
N GLU A 272 14.70 3.48 -5.70
CA GLU A 272 13.39 4.11 -5.87
C GLU A 272 12.51 3.97 -4.62
N SER A 273 12.74 2.97 -3.78
CA SER A 273 11.93 2.70 -2.59
C SER A 273 12.16 3.74 -1.49
N ILE A 274 11.10 4.37 -1.02
CA ILE A 274 11.12 5.33 0.11
C ILE A 274 10.52 4.70 1.36
N LEU A 275 9.40 4.01 1.21
CA LEU A 275 8.74 3.30 2.30
C LEU A 275 8.14 2.00 1.77
N GLU A 276 8.58 0.89 2.32
CA GLU A 276 8.02 -0.42 2.02
C GLU A 276 7.86 -1.27 3.28
N VAL A 277 6.89 -2.16 3.26
CA VAL A 277 6.61 -3.09 4.35
C VAL A 277 7.26 -4.43 4.03
N SER A 278 8.21 -4.82 4.87
CA SER A 278 9.04 -6.00 4.66
C SER A 278 8.33 -7.29 5.02
N TYR A 279 8.29 -8.24 4.09
CA TYR A 279 7.77 -9.60 4.28
C TYR A 279 8.83 -10.65 3.94
N SER A 280 8.61 -11.88 4.39
CA SER A 280 9.47 -13.01 4.06
C SER A 280 8.71 -14.32 4.18
N VAL A 281 9.00 -15.28 3.29
CA VAL A 281 8.54 -16.67 3.40
C VAL A 281 9.51 -17.55 4.19
N ASN A 282 10.72 -17.04 4.49
CA ASN A 282 11.80 -17.81 5.09
C ASN A 282 11.70 -17.94 6.61
N PHE A 283 10.95 -17.08 7.27
CA PHE A 283 10.76 -17.12 8.72
C PHE A 283 9.56 -17.99 9.09
N LYS A 284 9.77 -18.87 10.07
CA LYS A 284 8.70 -19.71 10.60
C LYS A 284 7.81 -18.91 11.53
N ALA A 285 6.56 -18.78 11.12
CA ALA A 285 5.53 -18.11 11.90
C ALA A 285 5.01 -18.96 13.09
N GLU A 286 5.36 -20.25 13.12
CA GLU A 286 4.81 -21.20 14.09
C GLU A 286 5.24 -20.94 15.54
N LEU A 287 6.27 -20.11 15.75
CA LEU A 287 6.77 -19.78 17.09
C LEU A 287 5.93 -18.72 17.83
N ASN A 288 5.11 -17.96 17.10
CA ASN A 288 4.21 -16.97 17.71
C ASN A 288 2.84 -16.99 17.04
N PRO A 289 1.87 -17.71 17.61
CA PRO A 289 0.53 -17.82 17.03
C PRO A 289 -0.25 -16.48 17.00
N PHE A 290 0.15 -15.49 17.81
CA PHE A 290 -0.52 -14.19 17.83
C PHE A 290 -0.08 -13.27 16.69
N ASP A 291 1.17 -13.42 16.20
CA ASP A 291 1.75 -12.57 15.15
C ASP A 291 2.09 -13.34 13.86
N SER A 292 1.66 -14.58 13.74
CA SER A 292 2.02 -15.48 12.63
C SER A 292 1.65 -14.96 11.25
N GLN A 293 0.60 -14.17 11.14
CA GLN A 293 0.11 -13.58 9.90
C GLN A 293 0.93 -12.36 9.41
N ASN A 294 1.82 -11.83 10.25
CA ASN A 294 2.58 -10.62 9.94
C ASN A 294 3.97 -10.92 9.34
N VAL A 295 4.30 -12.16 9.06
CA VAL A 295 5.60 -12.56 8.49
C VAL A 295 5.61 -12.50 6.96
N SER A 296 4.50 -12.86 6.34
CA SER A 296 4.31 -12.89 4.88
C SER A 296 2.96 -12.28 4.51
N ASN A 297 2.78 -11.93 3.24
CA ASN A 297 1.48 -11.51 2.71
C ASN A 297 0.87 -12.59 1.80
N THR A 298 -0.31 -12.33 1.26
CA THR A 298 -1.05 -13.23 0.37
C THR A 298 -1.25 -12.66 -1.04
N LEU A 299 -0.59 -11.55 -1.38
CA LEU A 299 -0.84 -10.83 -2.64
C LEU A 299 -0.48 -11.66 -3.86
N GLY A 300 0.62 -12.43 -3.79
CA GLY A 300 1.00 -13.32 -4.88
C GLY A 300 -0.16 -14.20 -5.32
N ARG A 301 -0.81 -14.89 -4.39
CA ARG A 301 -2.00 -15.70 -4.70
C ARG A 301 -3.24 -14.89 -5.04
N SER A 302 -3.40 -13.73 -4.44
CA SER A 302 -4.59 -12.89 -4.67
C SER A 302 -4.71 -12.45 -6.12
N PHE A 303 -3.58 -12.17 -6.78
CA PHE A 303 -3.55 -11.66 -8.14
C PHE A 303 -3.28 -12.71 -9.22
N SER A 304 -2.77 -13.87 -8.85
CA SER A 304 -2.33 -14.89 -9.79
C SER A 304 -3.46 -15.72 -10.40
N PRO A 305 -3.22 -16.33 -11.59
CA PRO A 305 -4.17 -17.20 -12.27
C PRO A 305 -4.52 -18.47 -11.47
N GLY A 306 -5.75 -18.93 -11.56
CA GLY A 306 -6.22 -20.10 -10.82
C GLY A 306 -5.51 -21.41 -11.16
N ASN A 307 -5.11 -21.63 -12.43
CA ASN A 307 -4.35 -22.81 -12.84
C ASN A 307 -2.92 -22.82 -12.30
N LEU A 308 -2.40 -21.66 -11.88
CA LEU A 308 -1.09 -21.48 -11.27
C LEU A 308 -1.17 -21.32 -9.74
N GLY A 309 -2.26 -21.77 -9.13
CA GLY A 309 -2.44 -21.74 -7.67
C GLY A 309 -2.97 -20.41 -7.13
N GLY A 310 -3.29 -19.46 -7.99
CA GLY A 310 -3.84 -18.17 -7.60
C GLY A 310 -5.32 -18.22 -7.21
N TYR A 311 -5.75 -17.24 -6.43
CA TYR A 311 -7.15 -17.05 -6.02
C TYR A 311 -7.94 -16.15 -6.97
N ARG A 312 -7.27 -15.32 -7.77
CA ARG A 312 -7.93 -14.36 -8.66
C ARG A 312 -8.87 -13.42 -7.90
N SER A 313 -8.45 -13.04 -6.68
CA SER A 313 -9.26 -12.15 -5.83
C SER A 313 -9.40 -10.75 -6.42
N GLY A 314 -8.36 -10.27 -7.10
CA GLY A 314 -8.34 -9.05 -7.88
C GLY A 314 -7.84 -9.32 -9.29
N VAL A 315 -8.60 -8.90 -10.30
CA VAL A 315 -8.19 -8.92 -11.71
C VAL A 315 -8.37 -7.53 -12.30
N PRO A 316 -7.51 -7.10 -13.23
CA PRO A 316 -7.59 -5.74 -13.78
C PRO A 316 -8.98 -5.45 -14.37
N SER A 317 -9.54 -4.27 -14.08
CA SER A 317 -10.78 -3.82 -14.73
C SER A 317 -10.59 -3.65 -16.24
N CYS A 318 -11.66 -3.66 -17.00
CA CYS A 318 -11.57 -3.57 -18.47
C CYS A 318 -10.98 -2.23 -18.91
N TRP A 319 -11.37 -1.13 -18.29
CA TRP A 319 -10.83 0.17 -18.63
C TRP A 319 -9.32 0.25 -18.38
N LEU A 320 -8.85 -0.35 -17.26
CA LEU A 320 -7.43 -0.34 -16.90
C LEU A 320 -6.61 -1.17 -17.91
N GLN A 321 -7.12 -2.35 -18.31
CA GLN A 321 -6.50 -3.16 -19.34
C GLN A 321 -6.38 -2.39 -20.66
N MET A 322 -7.47 -1.73 -21.10
CA MET A 322 -7.45 -0.94 -22.35
C MET A 322 -6.53 0.29 -22.24
N ALA A 323 -6.49 0.95 -21.08
CA ALA A 323 -5.59 2.06 -20.86
C ALA A 323 -4.11 1.64 -21.02
N TYR A 324 -3.71 0.52 -20.42
CA TYR A 324 -2.38 -0.05 -20.59
C TYR A 324 -2.11 -0.49 -22.05
N LYS A 325 -3.06 -1.16 -22.70
CA LYS A 325 -2.90 -1.60 -24.10
C LYS A 325 -2.71 -0.43 -25.07
N ASN A 326 -3.23 0.73 -24.76
CA ASN A 326 -3.20 1.93 -25.59
C ASN A 326 -2.01 2.88 -25.26
N GLU A 327 -1.10 2.51 -24.35
CA GLU A 327 0.07 3.32 -24.07
C GLU A 327 0.99 3.43 -25.28
N ALA A 328 1.29 4.67 -25.66
CA ALA A 328 2.24 4.94 -26.75
C ALA A 328 3.68 4.75 -26.27
N MET A 329 4.45 4.00 -27.04
CA MET A 329 5.88 3.75 -26.83
C MET A 329 6.74 4.78 -27.56
N ASP A 330 7.89 5.14 -26.98
CA ASP A 330 8.92 5.88 -27.69
C ASP A 330 9.63 4.94 -28.68
N LEU A 331 9.29 5.06 -29.96
CA LEU A 331 9.91 4.24 -31.00
C LEU A 331 11.35 4.67 -31.35
N SER A 332 11.89 5.70 -30.72
CA SER A 332 13.32 6.03 -30.77
C SER A 332 14.12 5.29 -29.69
N ASP A 333 13.47 4.74 -28.68
CA ASP A 333 14.12 4.00 -27.59
C ASP A 333 14.32 2.52 -27.96
N PRO A 334 15.58 2.02 -27.95
CA PRO A 334 15.87 0.63 -28.35
C PRO A 334 15.24 -0.42 -27.43
N ARG A 335 14.86 -0.08 -26.19
CA ARG A 335 14.19 -0.99 -25.25
C ARG A 335 12.80 -1.42 -25.72
N ASN A 336 12.21 -0.67 -26.64
CA ASN A 336 10.91 -0.99 -27.25
C ASN A 336 11.01 -1.94 -28.44
N PHE A 337 12.20 -2.49 -28.73
CA PHE A 337 12.39 -3.43 -29.82
C PHE A 337 12.85 -4.79 -29.29
N VAL A 338 12.35 -5.84 -29.91
CA VAL A 338 12.69 -7.23 -29.60
C VAL A 338 13.23 -7.93 -30.85
N PRO A 339 14.13 -8.92 -30.71
CA PRO A 339 14.60 -9.72 -31.83
C PRO A 339 13.45 -10.41 -32.57
N CYS A 340 13.57 -10.53 -33.88
CA CYS A 340 12.64 -11.26 -34.74
C CYS A 340 13.36 -12.09 -35.82
N GLU A 341 12.64 -13.04 -36.43
CA GLU A 341 13.16 -13.81 -37.54
C GLU A 341 12.98 -13.05 -38.86
N ASP A 342 13.99 -13.10 -39.74
CA ASP A 342 13.91 -12.47 -41.06
C ASP A 342 12.68 -12.98 -41.84
N GLY A 343 11.93 -12.04 -42.43
CA GLY A 343 10.68 -12.33 -43.15
C GLY A 343 9.45 -12.55 -42.27
N SER A 344 9.55 -12.46 -40.95
CA SER A 344 8.37 -12.42 -40.07
C SER A 344 7.67 -11.06 -40.15
N GLU A 345 6.36 -11.03 -39.88
CA GLU A 345 5.55 -9.82 -39.95
C GLU A 345 6.07 -8.75 -38.99
N GLY A 346 6.26 -7.53 -39.50
CA GLY A 346 6.76 -6.39 -38.75
C GLY A 346 8.24 -6.40 -38.42
N CYS A 347 9.00 -7.42 -38.86
CA CYS A 347 10.43 -7.52 -38.64
C CYS A 347 11.20 -6.61 -39.63
N ASP A 348 12.11 -5.76 -39.11
CA ASP A 348 13.04 -5.02 -39.92
C ASP A 348 14.14 -6.00 -40.41
N PRO A 349 14.30 -6.19 -41.73
CA PRO A 349 15.27 -7.15 -42.28
C PRO A 349 16.74 -6.72 -42.08
N VAL A 350 16.99 -5.48 -41.68
CA VAL A 350 18.36 -4.96 -41.48
C VAL A 350 18.78 -5.15 -40.02
N THR A 351 17.92 -4.76 -39.11
CA THR A 351 18.19 -4.83 -37.65
C THR A 351 17.79 -6.18 -37.05
N LEU A 352 16.94 -6.95 -37.74
CA LEU A 352 16.30 -8.17 -37.23
C LEU A 352 15.59 -7.94 -35.89
N THR A 353 14.92 -6.79 -35.80
CA THR A 353 14.11 -6.40 -34.66
C THR A 353 12.74 -5.92 -35.10
N ARG A 354 11.77 -6.05 -34.23
CA ARG A 354 10.42 -5.44 -34.35
C ARG A 354 10.03 -4.69 -33.11
N PRO A 355 9.11 -3.74 -33.19
CA PRO A 355 8.51 -3.15 -32.00
C PRO A 355 7.88 -4.21 -31.08
N ARG A 356 7.94 -3.97 -29.78
CA ARG A 356 7.22 -4.77 -28.79
C ARG A 356 5.71 -4.68 -29.01
N SER A 357 4.99 -5.70 -28.58
CA SER A 357 3.52 -5.71 -28.61
C SER A 357 2.93 -4.63 -27.68
N TYR A 358 3.57 -4.41 -26.54
CA TYR A 358 3.15 -3.47 -25.50
C TYR A 358 4.36 -2.76 -24.89
N SER A 359 4.09 -1.60 -24.27
CA SER A 359 5.10 -0.84 -23.52
C SER A 359 5.71 -1.69 -22.39
N LEU A 360 6.91 -1.32 -21.95
CA LEU A 360 7.55 -1.96 -20.79
C LEU A 360 6.65 -1.85 -19.54
N ARG A 361 6.04 -0.67 -19.33
CA ARG A 361 5.12 -0.48 -18.19
C ARG A 361 3.92 -1.41 -18.26
N THR A 362 3.30 -1.56 -19.42
CA THR A 362 2.19 -2.49 -19.63
C THR A 362 2.61 -3.92 -19.39
N SER A 363 3.67 -4.38 -20.05
CA SER A 363 4.15 -5.76 -19.96
C SER A 363 4.61 -6.16 -18.57
N TYR A 364 5.13 -5.23 -17.76
CA TYR A 364 5.54 -5.50 -16.38
C TYR A 364 4.45 -5.23 -15.33
N SER A 365 3.35 -4.61 -15.71
CA SER A 365 2.19 -4.44 -14.82
C SER A 365 1.14 -5.53 -15.02
N LEU A 366 0.89 -5.93 -16.26
CA LEU A 366 -0.16 -6.89 -16.64
C LEU A 366 0.39 -8.06 -17.46
N ALA A 367 -0.15 -9.24 -17.21
CA ALA A 367 -0.03 -10.41 -18.08
C ALA A 367 -1.26 -10.44 -19.00
N LEU A 368 -1.09 -9.96 -20.24
CA LEU A 368 -2.11 -9.96 -21.29
C LEU A 368 -2.00 -11.24 -22.13
N VAL A 369 -3.12 -11.78 -22.62
CA VAL A 369 -3.12 -13.04 -23.40
C VAL A 369 -2.29 -12.96 -24.68
N ASP A 370 -2.20 -11.77 -25.26
CA ASP A 370 -1.56 -11.43 -26.52
C ASP A 370 -0.20 -10.70 -26.35
N ASP A 371 0.34 -10.63 -25.12
CA ASP A 371 1.74 -10.22 -24.90
C ASP A 371 2.66 -11.39 -25.29
N VAL A 372 3.31 -11.25 -26.44
CA VAL A 372 4.22 -12.27 -27.01
C VAL A 372 5.70 -11.95 -26.75
N ASP A 373 5.99 -10.94 -25.94
CA ASP A 373 7.35 -10.42 -25.75
C ASP A 373 7.88 -10.58 -24.33
N THR A 374 6.98 -10.73 -23.35
CA THR A 374 7.37 -10.76 -21.95
C THR A 374 6.94 -12.06 -21.29
N PRO A 375 7.89 -12.88 -20.81
CA PRO A 375 7.59 -14.13 -20.11
C PRO A 375 6.72 -13.92 -18.87
N PHE A 376 5.99 -14.95 -18.49
CA PHE A 376 5.25 -15.07 -17.25
C PHE A 376 5.73 -16.34 -16.52
N TYR A 377 4.99 -16.95 -15.64
CA TYR A 377 5.45 -18.11 -14.85
C TYR A 377 6.21 -19.16 -15.70
N GLY A 378 7.34 -19.63 -15.16
CA GLY A 378 8.14 -20.67 -15.79
C GLY A 378 8.82 -20.28 -17.11
N GLY A 379 8.88 -18.99 -17.43
CA GLY A 379 9.48 -18.48 -18.65
C GLY A 379 8.59 -18.59 -19.90
N PHE A 380 7.33 -19.03 -19.75
CA PHE A 380 6.36 -19.10 -20.83
C PHE A 380 5.63 -17.77 -21.02
N LEU A 381 5.09 -17.52 -22.21
CA LEU A 381 4.25 -16.36 -22.46
C LEU A 381 2.89 -16.49 -21.74
N PRO A 382 2.23 -15.38 -21.38
CA PRO A 382 0.95 -15.42 -20.67
C PRO A 382 -0.11 -16.32 -21.35
N GLY A 383 -0.28 -16.16 -22.67
CA GLY A 383 -1.22 -16.97 -23.45
C GLY A 383 -0.89 -18.47 -23.49
N GLN A 384 0.40 -18.83 -23.29
CA GLN A 384 0.83 -20.22 -23.23
C GLN A 384 0.51 -20.87 -21.88
N VAL A 385 0.86 -20.20 -20.78
CA VAL A 385 0.86 -20.77 -19.43
C VAL A 385 -0.50 -20.69 -18.73
N THR A 386 -1.37 -19.75 -19.09
CA THR A 386 -2.68 -19.62 -18.48
C THR A 386 -3.85 -19.66 -19.48
N PRO A 387 -4.95 -20.32 -19.15
CA PRO A 387 -6.10 -20.45 -20.06
C PRO A 387 -6.96 -19.19 -20.17
N PHE A 388 -6.80 -18.19 -19.29
CA PHE A 388 -7.68 -17.01 -19.23
C PHE A 388 -9.17 -17.38 -19.16
N ASN A 389 -9.52 -18.31 -18.28
CA ASN A 389 -10.86 -18.80 -18.09
C ASN A 389 -11.76 -17.77 -17.39
N ASN A 390 -13.08 -18.02 -17.42
CA ASN A 390 -14.07 -17.25 -16.65
C ASN A 390 -14.13 -15.76 -17.01
N LYS A 391 -13.91 -15.43 -18.28
CA LYS A 391 -13.95 -14.04 -18.77
C LYS A 391 -12.82 -13.17 -18.24
N GLU A 392 -11.76 -13.74 -17.75
CA GLU A 392 -10.54 -13.05 -17.36
C GLU A 392 -9.69 -12.78 -18.59
N CYS A 393 -9.33 -11.53 -18.85
CA CYS A 393 -8.58 -11.12 -20.03
C CYS A 393 -7.16 -10.68 -19.70
N ALA A 394 -6.86 -10.48 -18.41
CA ALA A 394 -5.53 -10.15 -17.91
C ALA A 394 -5.38 -10.56 -16.45
N TYR A 395 -4.13 -10.62 -16.00
CA TYR A 395 -3.77 -10.77 -14.59
C TYR A 395 -2.73 -9.70 -14.22
N PHE A 396 -2.67 -9.30 -12.94
CA PHE A 396 -1.60 -8.44 -12.47
C PHE A 396 -0.28 -9.21 -12.37
N ARG A 397 0.80 -8.59 -12.80
CA ARG A 397 2.16 -9.07 -12.56
C ARG A 397 2.71 -8.54 -11.23
N LYS A 398 2.41 -7.27 -10.91
CA LYS A 398 2.80 -6.67 -9.63
C LYS A 398 2.37 -7.58 -8.48
N TYR A 399 3.28 -7.79 -7.52
CA TYR A 399 3.12 -8.66 -6.35
C TYR A 399 2.90 -10.15 -6.63
N SER A 400 2.81 -10.62 -7.87
CA SER A 400 2.82 -12.05 -8.16
C SER A 400 4.27 -12.59 -8.19
N ASN A 401 4.46 -13.88 -7.86
CA ASN A 401 5.80 -14.46 -7.80
C ASN A 401 6.27 -15.03 -9.16
N TRP A 402 5.75 -14.51 -10.27
CA TRP A 402 5.91 -15.03 -11.62
C TRP A 402 7.38 -15.19 -12.06
N ALA A 403 8.27 -14.32 -11.57
CA ALA A 403 9.70 -14.35 -11.94
C ALA A 403 10.51 -15.40 -11.17
N THR A 404 10.00 -15.88 -10.02
CA THR A 404 10.76 -16.72 -9.08
C THR A 404 10.27 -18.15 -9.00
N VAL A 405 9.01 -18.43 -9.37
CA VAL A 405 8.41 -19.78 -9.31
C VAL A 405 7.67 -20.12 -10.61
N ASN A 406 7.44 -21.42 -10.84
CA ASN A 406 6.61 -21.86 -11.97
C ASN A 406 5.11 -21.82 -11.63
N SER A 407 4.77 -21.82 -10.36
CA SER A 407 3.40 -21.77 -9.83
C SER A 407 3.42 -21.23 -8.40
N GLU A 408 2.39 -20.51 -7.99
CA GLU A 408 2.21 -20.09 -6.59
C GLU A 408 2.12 -21.29 -5.63
N ASN A 409 1.84 -22.50 -6.13
CA ASN A 409 1.86 -23.73 -5.34
C ASN A 409 3.28 -24.18 -4.97
N ASP A 410 4.32 -23.68 -5.63
CA ASP A 410 5.71 -24.03 -5.35
C ASP A 410 6.22 -23.34 -4.08
N ILE A 411 5.52 -22.29 -3.61
CA ILE A 411 5.85 -21.59 -2.37
C ILE A 411 5.33 -22.36 -1.17
N VAL A 412 6.21 -22.65 -0.22
CA VAL A 412 5.88 -23.42 1.00
C VAL A 412 6.22 -22.57 2.25
N PRO A 413 5.28 -22.40 3.18
CA PRO A 413 3.87 -22.81 3.14
C PRO A 413 3.10 -22.09 2.03
N ASN A 414 2.22 -22.82 1.37
CA ASN A 414 1.41 -22.22 0.31
C ASN A 414 0.52 -21.09 0.87
N THR A 415 0.08 -20.16 0.00
CA THR A 415 -0.62 -18.92 0.31
C THR A 415 0.24 -17.74 0.79
N ARG A 416 1.55 -17.87 0.86
CA ARG A 416 2.44 -16.79 1.34
C ARG A 416 3.25 -16.19 0.19
N SER A 417 3.54 -14.90 0.33
CA SER A 417 4.48 -14.17 -0.52
C SER A 417 5.45 -13.38 0.35
N GLY A 418 6.72 -13.37 -0.05
CA GLY A 418 7.77 -12.56 0.57
C GLY A 418 7.89 -11.18 -0.06
N ILE A 419 7.24 -10.90 -1.18
CA ILE A 419 7.36 -9.61 -1.87
C ILE A 419 6.84 -8.48 -0.98
N ASN A 420 7.66 -7.46 -0.76
CA ASN A 420 7.33 -6.30 0.06
C ASN A 420 6.20 -5.47 -0.55
N ILE A 421 5.36 -4.87 0.30
CA ILE A 421 4.35 -3.90 -0.15
C ILE A 421 4.98 -2.52 -0.23
N ARG A 422 5.04 -1.94 -1.43
CA ARG A 422 5.50 -0.56 -1.67
C ARG A 422 4.43 0.43 -1.24
N LEU A 423 4.73 1.27 -0.25
CA LEU A 423 3.83 2.31 0.24
C LEU A 423 4.11 3.66 -0.42
N VAL A 424 5.39 3.97 -0.57
CA VAL A 424 5.87 5.18 -1.25
C VAL A 424 7.13 4.84 -2.04
N ARG A 425 7.18 5.23 -3.29
CA ARG A 425 8.38 5.20 -4.12
C ARG A 425 8.58 6.53 -4.85
N LEU A 426 9.77 6.76 -5.35
CA LEU A 426 10.17 8.05 -5.93
C LEU A 426 9.27 8.49 -7.09
N ALA A 427 8.79 7.56 -7.93
CA ALA A 427 7.85 7.89 -8.99
C ALA A 427 6.54 8.50 -8.46
N ASP A 428 5.99 8.01 -7.33
CA ASP A 428 4.82 8.64 -6.71
C ASP A 428 5.14 10.07 -6.23
N VAL A 429 6.34 10.28 -5.67
CA VAL A 429 6.80 11.62 -5.25
C VAL A 429 6.89 12.57 -6.44
N TYR A 430 7.45 12.13 -7.58
CA TYR A 430 7.48 12.92 -8.81
C TYR A 430 6.08 13.33 -9.25
N LEU A 431 5.14 12.38 -9.28
CA LEU A 431 3.77 12.64 -9.72
C LEU A 431 2.98 13.51 -8.71
N MET A 432 3.24 13.39 -7.41
CA MET A 432 2.66 14.27 -6.39
C MET A 432 3.23 15.70 -6.47
N LEU A 433 4.53 15.85 -6.71
CA LEU A 433 5.13 17.16 -6.93
C LEU A 433 4.61 17.80 -8.22
N ALA A 434 4.45 17.03 -9.31
CA ALA A 434 3.86 17.52 -10.54
C ALA A 434 2.45 18.08 -10.29
N GLU A 435 1.62 17.40 -9.49
CA GLU A 435 0.31 17.92 -9.09
C GLU A 435 0.42 19.23 -8.30
N CYS A 436 1.34 19.33 -7.35
CA CYS A 436 1.58 20.57 -6.59
C CYS A 436 1.91 21.74 -7.53
N LEU A 437 2.76 21.50 -8.54
CA LEU A 437 3.16 22.52 -9.52
C LEU A 437 2.00 22.93 -10.45
N ILE A 438 1.16 21.98 -10.84
CA ILE A 438 -0.03 22.25 -11.66
C ILE A 438 -1.07 23.06 -10.89
N LYS A 439 -1.30 22.73 -9.61
CA LYS A 439 -2.40 23.29 -8.80
C LYS A 439 -1.97 24.48 -7.94
N GLY A 440 -0.72 24.57 -7.56
CA GLY A 440 -0.19 25.56 -6.61
C GLY A 440 0.08 26.95 -7.16
N GLY A 441 -0.50 27.32 -8.28
CA GLY A 441 -0.33 28.66 -8.83
C GLY A 441 0.80 28.70 -9.85
N THR A 442 0.64 27.92 -10.79
CA THR A 442 1.55 27.78 -11.89
C THR A 442 1.49 28.99 -12.81
N ASP A 443 2.60 29.69 -12.84
CA ASP A 443 3.02 30.37 -14.05
C ASP A 443 3.45 29.32 -15.11
N GLU A 444 3.82 29.74 -16.29
CA GLU A 444 4.26 28.86 -17.37
C GLU A 444 5.47 27.99 -16.94
N GLY A 445 6.29 28.43 -15.99
CA GLY A 445 7.45 27.69 -15.46
C GLY A 445 7.03 26.47 -14.67
N GLY A 446 6.05 26.60 -13.77
CA GLY A 446 5.56 25.47 -12.97
C GLY A 446 4.96 24.37 -13.82
N LEU A 447 4.28 24.70 -14.93
CA LEU A 447 3.74 23.71 -15.86
C LEU A 447 4.84 22.94 -16.61
N ASN A 448 5.90 23.62 -17.03
CA ASN A 448 7.04 22.96 -17.68
C ASN A 448 7.79 22.03 -16.72
N ASP A 449 7.95 22.44 -15.46
CA ASP A 449 8.58 21.61 -14.42
C ASP A 449 7.70 20.40 -14.10
N ALA A 450 6.37 20.57 -14.05
CA ALA A 450 5.44 19.45 -13.87
C ALA A 450 5.52 18.44 -15.03
N LEU A 451 5.58 18.94 -16.29
CA LEU A 451 5.80 18.10 -17.47
C LEU A 451 7.12 17.32 -17.39
N ALA A 452 8.20 17.99 -16.96
CA ALA A 452 9.50 17.35 -16.79
C ALA A 452 9.42 16.19 -15.79
N LEU A 453 8.77 16.37 -14.65
CA LEU A 453 8.61 15.31 -13.63
C LEU A 453 7.79 14.11 -14.15
N VAL A 454 6.72 14.36 -14.88
CA VAL A 454 5.93 13.30 -15.54
C VAL A 454 6.79 12.57 -16.57
N ASN A 455 7.57 13.30 -17.36
CA ASN A 455 8.42 12.72 -18.40
C ASN A 455 9.61 11.91 -17.83
N GLU A 456 10.11 12.21 -16.63
CA GLU A 456 11.08 11.33 -15.93
C GLU A 456 10.48 9.91 -15.72
N VAL A 457 9.24 9.85 -15.25
CA VAL A 457 8.54 8.57 -15.02
C VAL A 457 8.26 7.85 -16.34
N ARG A 458 7.85 8.57 -17.37
CA ARG A 458 7.56 8.01 -18.70
C ARG A 458 8.80 7.50 -19.40
N HIS A 459 9.88 8.29 -19.38
CA HIS A 459 11.17 7.92 -20.00
C HIS A 459 11.76 6.65 -19.37
N ARG A 460 11.66 6.47 -18.05
CA ARG A 460 12.07 5.26 -17.37
C ARG A 460 11.45 4.00 -18.00
N SER A 461 10.19 4.09 -18.41
CA SER A 461 9.44 2.99 -19.03
C SER A 461 9.44 3.01 -20.56
N ALA A 462 10.35 3.79 -21.18
CA ALA A 462 10.45 3.96 -22.63
C ALA A 462 9.13 4.35 -23.31
N LEU A 463 8.29 5.14 -22.63
CA LEU A 463 7.03 5.64 -23.17
C LEU A 463 7.28 6.89 -24.00
N GLN A 464 6.42 7.12 -25.00
CA GLN A 464 6.35 8.40 -25.68
C GLN A 464 6.17 9.52 -24.66
N LEU A 465 7.02 10.53 -24.68
CA LEU A 465 6.95 11.65 -23.75
C LEU A 465 5.78 12.59 -24.12
N ILE A 466 5.29 13.32 -23.13
CA ILE A 466 4.24 14.31 -23.34
C ILE A 466 4.85 15.72 -23.47
N GLY A 467 4.20 16.58 -24.26
CA GLY A 467 4.67 17.94 -24.51
C GLY A 467 5.30 18.14 -25.89
N LEU A 468 5.80 19.35 -26.13
CA LEU A 468 6.35 19.72 -27.43
C LEU A 468 7.71 19.05 -27.66
N ASN A 469 7.96 18.61 -28.90
CA ASN A 469 9.25 18.02 -29.32
C ASN A 469 10.44 18.93 -28.96
N GLY A 470 11.50 18.29 -28.48
CA GLY A 470 12.76 18.96 -28.17
C GLY A 470 12.78 19.75 -26.87
N THR A 471 11.76 19.61 -26.03
CA THR A 471 11.70 20.24 -24.71
C THR A 471 12.10 19.25 -23.59
N GLY A 472 12.55 19.80 -22.44
CA GLY A 472 12.88 19.02 -21.25
C GLY A 472 14.19 18.26 -21.28
N SER A 473 14.33 17.28 -20.39
CA SER A 473 15.57 16.54 -20.14
C SER A 473 15.95 15.57 -21.27
N TYR A 474 15.00 15.20 -22.11
CA TYR A 474 15.15 14.15 -23.15
C TYR A 474 14.79 14.66 -24.55
N PRO A 475 15.55 15.63 -25.10
CA PRO A 475 15.19 16.28 -26.37
C PRO A 475 15.24 15.37 -27.59
N GLY A 476 15.86 14.19 -27.48
CA GLY A 476 15.95 13.19 -28.54
C GLY A 476 14.87 12.12 -28.50
N ALA A 477 14.06 12.08 -27.43
CA ALA A 477 12.97 11.13 -27.29
C ALA A 477 11.77 11.52 -28.17
N ASP A 478 10.91 10.56 -28.47
CA ASP A 478 9.65 10.81 -29.17
C ASP A 478 8.64 11.46 -28.22
N HIS A 479 8.05 12.58 -28.63
CA HIS A 479 7.04 13.32 -27.90
C HIS A 479 5.71 13.31 -28.65
N ASP A 480 4.59 13.42 -27.94
CA ASP A 480 3.27 13.56 -28.55
C ASP A 480 3.03 14.91 -29.26
N ASN A 481 3.94 15.86 -29.06
CA ASN A 481 3.95 17.19 -29.63
C ASN A 481 2.70 18.03 -29.31
N VAL A 482 2.13 17.84 -28.13
CA VAL A 482 0.95 18.56 -27.63
C VAL A 482 1.40 19.67 -26.68
N ALA A 483 0.84 20.86 -26.85
CA ALA A 483 0.99 21.97 -25.90
C ALA A 483 -0.08 21.83 -24.79
N TYR A 484 0.29 21.24 -23.67
CA TYR A 484 -0.62 21.00 -22.56
C TYR A 484 -0.95 22.29 -21.81
N SER A 485 -2.22 22.53 -21.54
CA SER A 485 -2.66 23.45 -20.48
C SER A 485 -2.57 22.77 -19.10
N ALA A 486 -2.62 23.56 -18.04
CA ALA A 486 -2.63 23.02 -16.67
C ALA A 486 -3.79 22.04 -16.43
N GLN A 487 -4.97 22.32 -17.00
CA GLN A 487 -6.12 21.41 -16.91
C GLN A 487 -5.88 20.09 -17.63
N GLU A 488 -5.40 20.13 -18.87
CA GLU A 488 -5.15 18.91 -19.66
C GLU A 488 -4.04 18.07 -19.04
N LEU A 489 -2.99 18.70 -18.50
CA LEU A 489 -1.94 17.97 -17.79
C LEU A 489 -2.46 17.33 -16.49
N MET A 490 -3.32 18.04 -15.76
CA MET A 490 -3.97 17.47 -14.57
C MET A 490 -4.88 16.29 -14.93
N GLU A 491 -5.67 16.40 -16.00
CA GLU A 491 -6.50 15.29 -16.49
C GLU A 491 -5.64 14.09 -16.92
N HIS A 492 -4.51 14.32 -17.58
CA HIS A 492 -3.54 13.29 -17.90
C HIS A 492 -2.99 12.61 -16.62
N LEU A 493 -2.59 13.40 -15.63
CA LEU A 493 -2.10 12.90 -14.35
C LEU A 493 -3.16 12.05 -13.63
N MET A 494 -4.42 12.50 -13.61
CA MET A 494 -5.54 11.84 -12.92
C MET A 494 -5.95 10.52 -13.58
N TYR A 495 -6.01 10.47 -14.91
CA TYR A 495 -6.65 9.37 -15.63
C TYR A 495 -5.68 8.47 -16.42
N VAL A 496 -4.44 8.90 -16.58
CA VAL A 496 -3.41 8.16 -17.31
C VAL A 496 -2.20 7.88 -16.43
N GLU A 497 -1.45 8.91 -16.04
CA GLU A 497 -0.13 8.69 -15.48
C GLU A 497 -0.15 8.01 -14.11
N ARG A 498 -0.85 8.60 -13.12
CA ARG A 498 -0.91 8.03 -11.78
C ARG A 498 -1.55 6.64 -11.74
N PRO A 499 -2.72 6.39 -12.38
CA PRO A 499 -3.31 5.05 -12.32
C PRO A 499 -2.48 3.98 -13.02
N LEU A 500 -1.77 4.27 -14.12
CA LEU A 500 -0.98 3.28 -14.83
C LEU A 500 0.39 3.06 -14.16
N GLU A 501 0.98 4.09 -13.62
CA GLU A 501 2.22 3.96 -12.85
C GLU A 501 2.02 3.24 -11.51
N LEU A 502 0.98 3.63 -10.76
CA LEU A 502 0.78 3.23 -9.36
C LEU A 502 -0.34 2.18 -9.15
N ALA A 503 -0.76 1.48 -10.21
CA ALA A 503 -1.76 0.42 -10.09
C ALA A 503 -1.39 -0.57 -9.00
N GLU A 504 -2.34 -0.90 -8.12
CA GLU A 504 -2.22 -1.86 -7.01
C GLU A 504 -1.23 -1.46 -5.90
N GLU A 505 -0.65 -0.27 -5.92
CA GLU A 505 0.38 0.15 -4.97
C GLU A 505 -0.16 0.97 -3.79
N GLY A 506 0.67 1.09 -2.76
CA GLY A 506 0.48 1.94 -1.60
C GLY A 506 -0.64 1.52 -0.68
N HIS A 507 -1.17 2.48 0.05
CA HIS A 507 -2.34 2.36 0.90
C HIS A 507 -3.49 3.14 0.28
N ALA A 508 -4.36 2.45 -0.48
CA ALA A 508 -5.55 3.02 -1.09
C ALA A 508 -5.31 4.25 -1.99
N ILE A 509 -4.11 4.39 -2.60
CA ILE A 509 -3.71 5.58 -3.37
C ILE A 509 -4.81 6.00 -4.34
N ARG A 510 -5.25 5.06 -5.19
CA ARG A 510 -6.23 5.38 -6.23
C ARG A 510 -7.57 5.85 -5.70
N PHE A 511 -8.07 5.19 -4.64
CA PHE A 511 -9.33 5.60 -4.02
C PHE A 511 -9.24 7.00 -3.40
N LEU A 512 -8.16 7.25 -2.66
CA LEU A 512 -7.92 8.53 -2.00
C LEU A 512 -7.75 9.66 -3.02
N ASP A 513 -7.04 9.42 -4.12
CA ASP A 513 -6.88 10.37 -5.21
C ASP A 513 -8.23 10.74 -5.84
N LEU A 514 -9.04 9.76 -6.25
CA LEU A 514 -10.35 10.03 -6.87
C LEU A 514 -11.31 10.75 -5.92
N ARG A 515 -11.25 10.44 -4.62
CA ARG A 515 -12.07 11.09 -3.60
C ARG A 515 -11.66 12.55 -3.39
N ARG A 516 -10.36 12.81 -3.13
CA ARG A 516 -9.86 14.17 -2.86
C ARG A 516 -9.98 15.10 -4.06
N TRP A 517 -9.93 14.57 -5.28
CA TRP A 517 -10.24 15.32 -6.50
C TRP A 517 -11.73 15.53 -6.71
N GLY A 518 -12.60 14.93 -5.89
CA GLY A 518 -14.06 15.07 -6.01
C GLY A 518 -14.67 14.39 -7.23
N VAL A 519 -13.96 13.44 -7.86
CA VAL A 519 -14.37 12.85 -9.14
C VAL A 519 -14.86 11.41 -9.05
N LEU A 520 -14.82 10.77 -7.88
CA LEU A 520 -15.07 9.34 -7.74
C LEU A 520 -16.47 8.92 -8.25
N LYS A 521 -17.51 9.68 -7.90
CA LYS A 521 -18.87 9.41 -8.38
C LYS A 521 -18.97 9.51 -9.90
N GLN A 522 -18.45 10.59 -10.46
CA GLN A 522 -18.45 10.81 -11.91
C GLN A 522 -17.65 9.71 -12.61
N ARG A 523 -16.52 9.31 -12.03
CA ARG A 523 -15.68 8.22 -12.57
C ARG A 523 -16.46 6.91 -12.72
N PHE A 524 -17.21 6.49 -11.70
CA PHE A 524 -18.06 5.29 -11.80
C PHE A 524 -19.14 5.45 -12.87
N GLN A 525 -19.75 6.62 -12.97
CA GLN A 525 -20.75 6.92 -14.01
C GLN A 525 -20.15 6.80 -15.41
N ASP A 526 -18.98 7.39 -15.64
CA ASP A 526 -18.31 7.35 -16.93
C ASP A 526 -17.93 5.91 -17.32
N LEU A 527 -17.38 5.15 -16.40
CA LEU A 527 -17.01 3.75 -16.62
C LEU A 527 -18.23 2.87 -16.91
N SER A 528 -19.35 3.14 -16.26
CA SER A 528 -20.61 2.39 -16.46
C SER A 528 -21.21 2.55 -17.85
N THR A 529 -20.77 3.52 -18.63
CA THR A 529 -21.21 3.75 -20.03
C THR A 529 -20.35 3.02 -21.05
N LYS A 530 -19.15 2.62 -20.68
CA LYS A 530 -18.20 1.94 -21.56
C LYS A 530 -18.53 0.45 -21.65
N LYS A 531 -18.40 -0.08 -22.84
CA LYS A 531 -18.68 -1.49 -23.14
C LYS A 531 -17.44 -2.17 -23.65
N TYR A 532 -17.27 -3.43 -23.25
CA TYR A 532 -16.15 -4.27 -23.66
C TYR A 532 -16.62 -5.69 -23.93
N TRP A 533 -15.86 -6.42 -24.72
CA TRP A 533 -16.12 -7.85 -24.95
C TRP A 533 -14.80 -8.60 -25.15
N GLY A 534 -14.83 -9.91 -24.95
CA GLY A 534 -13.66 -10.77 -25.14
C GLY A 534 -13.76 -11.54 -26.45
N ASP A 535 -12.76 -11.39 -27.31
CA ASP A 535 -12.57 -12.22 -28.50
C ASP A 535 -11.66 -13.42 -28.21
N ASN A 536 -11.66 -14.37 -29.12
CA ASN A 536 -10.84 -15.56 -29.00
C ASN A 536 -9.40 -15.28 -29.46
N TYR A 537 -8.43 -15.81 -28.72
CA TYR A 537 -7.03 -15.72 -29.07
C TYR A 537 -6.44 -17.11 -29.31
N VAL A 538 -5.80 -17.32 -30.47
CA VAL A 538 -5.15 -18.59 -30.83
C VAL A 538 -3.66 -18.51 -30.53
N THR A 539 -3.16 -19.46 -29.77
CA THR A 539 -1.74 -19.57 -29.41
C THR A 539 -1.34 -21.04 -29.26
N THR A 540 -0.12 -21.31 -28.82
CA THR A 540 0.29 -22.65 -28.37
C THR A 540 0.24 -22.70 -26.83
N ASP A 541 0.06 -23.88 -26.25
CA ASP A 541 0.28 -24.12 -24.82
C ASP A 541 1.77 -24.43 -24.53
N THR A 542 2.07 -24.74 -23.28
CA THR A 542 3.43 -25.09 -22.81
C THR A 542 3.98 -26.36 -23.44
N ASP A 543 3.15 -27.22 -24.00
CA ASP A 543 3.53 -28.44 -24.73
C ASP A 543 3.66 -28.21 -26.23
N GLY A 544 3.47 -26.97 -26.71
CA GLY A 544 3.52 -26.60 -28.13
C GLY A 544 2.27 -26.94 -28.92
N LYS A 545 1.19 -27.37 -28.27
CA LYS A 545 -0.09 -27.67 -28.91
C LYS A 545 -0.88 -26.39 -29.16
N VAL A 546 -1.42 -26.24 -30.37
CA VAL A 546 -2.31 -25.13 -30.72
C VAL A 546 -3.58 -25.19 -29.87
N VAL A 547 -3.88 -24.09 -29.20
CA VAL A 547 -5.03 -23.92 -28.32
C VAL A 547 -5.75 -22.60 -28.59
N THR A 548 -7.04 -22.55 -28.31
CA THR A 548 -7.82 -21.32 -28.35
C THR A 548 -8.10 -20.85 -26.92
N ARG A 549 -7.72 -19.62 -26.59
CA ARG A 549 -8.07 -18.93 -25.37
C ARG A 549 -9.37 -18.19 -25.60
N TRP A 550 -10.47 -18.79 -25.15
CA TRP A 550 -11.84 -18.33 -25.46
C TRP A 550 -12.20 -17.07 -24.69
N GLY A 551 -12.54 -16.00 -25.45
CA GLY A 551 -12.94 -14.72 -24.87
C GLY A 551 -11.84 -14.03 -24.06
N ALA A 552 -10.57 -14.32 -24.32
CA ALA A 552 -9.43 -13.85 -23.55
C ALA A 552 -8.83 -12.52 -24.07
N LEU A 553 -9.10 -12.17 -25.33
CA LEU A 553 -8.63 -10.94 -25.94
C LEU A 553 -9.65 -9.82 -25.73
N LEU A 554 -9.37 -8.91 -24.82
CA LEU A 554 -10.27 -7.79 -24.51
C LEU A 554 -10.30 -6.76 -25.63
N ILE A 555 -11.52 -6.40 -26.05
CA ILE A 555 -11.79 -5.38 -27.07
C ILE A 555 -12.82 -4.39 -26.52
N GLU A 556 -12.61 -3.10 -26.79
CA GLU A 556 -13.58 -2.04 -26.47
C GLU A 556 -14.71 -2.00 -27.49
N GLY A 557 -15.93 -1.83 -27.03
CA GLY A 557 -17.14 -1.75 -27.84
C GLY A 557 -18.17 -2.83 -27.49
N GLU A 558 -19.23 -2.87 -28.27
CA GLU A 558 -20.28 -3.90 -28.14
C GLU A 558 -19.83 -5.22 -28.77
N ASN A 559 -20.22 -6.34 -28.15
CA ASN A 559 -19.96 -7.64 -28.74
C ASN A 559 -20.69 -7.74 -30.10
N PRO A 560 -19.99 -7.96 -31.20
CA PRO A 560 -20.64 -8.05 -32.54
C PRO A 560 -21.49 -9.31 -32.71
N THR A 561 -21.32 -10.32 -31.86
CA THR A 561 -22.10 -11.54 -31.90
C THR A 561 -23.44 -11.32 -31.22
N ALA A 562 -24.55 -11.59 -31.92
CA ALA A 562 -25.90 -11.46 -31.37
C ALA A 562 -26.06 -12.33 -30.10
N GLY A 563 -26.38 -11.71 -28.96
CA GLY A 563 -26.45 -12.35 -27.66
C GLY A 563 -25.09 -12.64 -27.00
N GLY A 564 -24.00 -12.17 -27.57
CA GLY A 564 -22.65 -12.22 -26.98
C GLY A 564 -22.56 -11.42 -25.70
N PHE A 565 -21.71 -11.87 -24.79
CA PHE A 565 -21.55 -11.22 -23.50
C PHE A 565 -20.78 -9.90 -23.65
N THR A 566 -21.28 -8.86 -23.00
CA THR A 566 -20.65 -7.53 -22.93
C THR A 566 -20.27 -7.25 -21.48
N TYR A 567 -19.04 -6.80 -21.25
CA TYR A 567 -18.57 -6.34 -19.95
C TYR A 567 -18.87 -4.86 -19.77
N ILE A 568 -19.22 -4.47 -18.56
CA ILE A 568 -19.39 -3.07 -18.16
C ILE A 568 -18.74 -2.91 -16.78
N ASP A 569 -17.75 -2.03 -16.71
CA ASP A 569 -17.07 -1.75 -15.44
C ASP A 569 -17.97 -0.94 -14.51
N TYR A 570 -17.99 -1.30 -13.23
CA TYR A 570 -18.58 -0.51 -12.14
C TYR A 570 -20.04 -0.06 -12.33
N ALA A 571 -20.83 -0.77 -13.14
CA ALA A 571 -22.22 -0.40 -13.41
C ALA A 571 -23.09 -0.30 -12.13
N GLN A 572 -22.85 -1.18 -11.16
CA GLN A 572 -23.57 -1.14 -9.89
C GLN A 572 -23.02 -0.06 -8.96
N ALA A 573 -21.70 0.13 -8.93
CA ALA A 573 -21.06 1.20 -8.15
C ALA A 573 -21.54 2.59 -8.58
N ALA A 574 -21.75 2.80 -9.89
CA ALA A 574 -22.29 4.06 -10.41
C ALA A 574 -23.68 4.41 -9.85
N VAL A 575 -24.48 3.38 -9.51
CA VAL A 575 -25.81 3.54 -8.90
C VAL A 575 -25.72 3.68 -7.39
N ASN A 576 -24.88 2.85 -6.75
CA ASN A 576 -24.88 2.69 -5.29
C ASN A 576 -24.01 3.73 -4.57
N TYR A 577 -22.94 4.23 -5.23
CA TYR A 577 -22.01 5.13 -4.57
C TYR A 577 -22.67 6.43 -4.10
N SER A 578 -22.49 6.70 -2.82
CA SER A 578 -22.83 7.97 -2.17
C SER A 578 -21.62 8.42 -1.36
N GLU A 579 -21.16 9.64 -1.60
CA GLU A 579 -19.98 10.18 -0.91
C GLU A 579 -20.13 10.17 0.60
N ASN A 580 -21.32 10.54 1.09
CA ASN A 580 -21.61 10.56 2.54
C ASN A 580 -21.54 9.16 3.21
N LEU A 581 -21.79 8.09 2.45
CA LEU A 581 -21.80 6.72 2.98
C LEU A 581 -20.52 5.95 2.65
N HIS A 582 -19.89 6.25 1.52
CA HIS A 582 -18.82 5.43 0.96
C HIS A 582 -17.51 6.20 0.78
N GLY A 583 -17.51 7.54 0.96
CA GLY A 583 -16.31 8.36 0.92
C GLY A 583 -15.32 8.02 2.03
N TYR A 584 -15.85 7.67 3.20
CA TYR A 584 -15.08 7.20 4.35
C TYR A 584 -15.65 5.88 4.87
N TYR A 585 -14.84 5.12 5.54
CA TYR A 585 -15.31 3.99 6.33
C TYR A 585 -16.03 4.51 7.58
N PRO A 586 -17.14 3.91 7.98
CA PRO A 586 -17.73 4.17 9.30
C PRO A 586 -16.82 3.62 10.40
N ILE A 587 -16.98 4.13 11.62
CA ILE A 587 -16.42 3.47 12.80
C ILE A 587 -17.05 2.08 12.90
N PRO A 588 -16.28 0.99 13.10
CA PRO A 588 -16.83 -0.35 13.16
C PRO A 588 -17.90 -0.50 14.25
N ASN A 589 -19.00 -1.18 13.94
CA ASN A 589 -20.09 -1.37 14.87
C ASN A 589 -19.68 -2.04 16.20
N SER A 590 -18.66 -2.92 16.16
CA SER A 590 -18.06 -3.52 17.36
C SER A 590 -17.50 -2.47 18.32
N GLU A 591 -16.85 -1.44 17.78
CA GLU A 591 -16.25 -0.35 18.57
C GLU A 591 -17.33 0.56 19.16
N VAL A 592 -18.31 0.95 18.34
CA VAL A 592 -19.45 1.76 18.79
C VAL A 592 -20.25 1.06 19.90
N THR A 593 -20.35 -0.28 19.81
CA THR A 593 -21.03 -1.08 20.86
C THR A 593 -20.21 -1.19 22.14
N ALA A 594 -18.88 -1.32 22.02
CA ALA A 594 -17.97 -1.50 23.15
C ALA A 594 -17.69 -0.18 23.89
N ASN A 595 -17.55 0.93 23.15
CA ASN A 595 -17.22 2.25 23.72
C ASN A 595 -18.43 3.20 23.65
N PRO A 596 -19.10 3.45 24.79
CA PRO A 596 -20.29 4.32 24.83
C PRO A 596 -19.99 5.79 24.46
N ASN A 597 -18.73 6.22 24.54
CA ASN A 597 -18.33 7.60 24.25
C ASN A 597 -18.19 7.88 22.74
N LEU A 598 -18.27 6.85 21.88
CA LEU A 598 -18.27 7.02 20.43
C LEU A 598 -19.62 7.43 19.84
N ASN A 599 -20.69 7.42 20.66
CA ASN A 599 -22.05 7.76 20.24
C ASN A 599 -22.43 9.22 20.51
N ASN A 600 -21.51 10.05 21.00
CA ASN A 600 -21.77 11.43 21.41
C ASN A 600 -21.19 12.44 20.43
#